data_c0baa13dc120324ba79650e38334816b
#
_entry.id   c0baa13dc120324ba79650e38334816b
#
_cell.length_a   1.000
_cell.length_b   1.000
_cell.length_c   1.000
_cell.angle_alpha   90.00
_cell.angle_beta   90.00
_cell.angle_gamma   90.00
#
_symmetry.space_group_name_H-M   'P 1'
#
loop_
_entity.id
_entity.type
_entity.pdbx_description
1 polymer ?
#
loop_
_entity_poly.entity_id
_entity_poly.type
_entity_poly.pdbx_seq_one_letter_code
_entity_poly.pdbx_strand_id
1 'polypeptide(L)'
;LHGKYPNAKLLISSIAPRIDYEPVMSMAERIPTVGLQFSVHESTDEKRSELIPFKSKLSLKEIASVGEVFLARTGRKPYFNYCAKEDNSSQEDANRILGLFNPDVFEATISVVCERDESIAAANVRQRELAGNFMQMLQIAGFSTRMFDPAGQDDIGGGCGQLWFVQDWMKNNPDKAKKSVGFGMNVVH
;
A
#
# COMPACT_ATOMS: atom_id res chain seq x y z
N LEU A 1 13.44 -5.90 19.25
CA LEU A 1 12.94 -6.92 18.32
C LEU A 1 14.09 -7.61 17.59
N HIS A 2 14.97 -6.84 16.93
CA HIS A 2 16.13 -7.37 16.18
C HIS A 2 17.06 -8.23 17.06
N GLY A 3 17.36 -7.81 18.30
CA GLY A 3 18.21 -8.61 19.21
C GLY A 3 17.65 -9.99 19.54
N LYS A 4 16.32 -10.16 19.51
CA LYS A 4 15.64 -11.45 19.72
C LYS A 4 15.44 -12.24 18.43
N TYR A 5 15.26 -11.55 17.30
CA TYR A 5 14.98 -12.13 15.99
C TYR A 5 15.85 -11.47 14.91
N PRO A 6 17.16 -11.78 14.85
CA PRO A 6 18.11 -11.06 14.00
C PRO A 6 17.85 -11.22 12.50
N ASN A 7 17.22 -12.32 12.10
CA ASN A 7 16.90 -12.62 10.69
C ASN A 7 15.50 -12.15 10.26
N ALA A 8 14.70 -11.59 11.20
CA ALA A 8 13.37 -11.10 10.86
C ALA A 8 13.47 -9.85 9.99
N LYS A 9 12.79 -9.87 8.84
CA LYS A 9 12.62 -8.69 7.99
C LYS A 9 11.62 -7.75 8.66
N LEU A 10 12.04 -6.52 8.89
CA LEU A 10 11.25 -5.46 9.49
C LEU A 10 10.95 -4.41 8.42
N LEU A 11 9.69 -4.06 8.22
CA LEU A 11 9.28 -3.02 7.29
C LEU A 11 8.65 -1.87 8.05
N ILE A 12 9.27 -0.70 7.98
CA ILE A 12 8.67 0.55 8.45
C ILE A 12 7.77 1.06 7.34
N SER A 13 6.47 1.01 7.56
CA SER A 13 5.48 1.57 6.62
C SER A 13 4.89 2.84 7.18
N SER A 14 4.83 3.90 6.37
CA SER A 14 4.48 5.25 6.82
C SER A 14 3.72 6.04 5.76
N ILE A 15 2.82 6.91 6.20
CA ILE A 15 2.17 7.94 5.35
C ILE A 15 3.13 9.09 4.97
N ALA A 16 4.40 8.97 5.32
CA ALA A 16 5.42 9.98 5.12
C ALA A 16 5.14 11.31 5.88
N PRO A 17 5.00 11.31 7.21
CA PRO A 17 4.89 12.54 7.96
C PRO A 17 6.15 13.41 7.76
N ARG A 18 5.99 14.73 7.86
CA ARG A 18 7.10 15.70 7.80
C ARG A 18 7.84 15.71 9.13
N ILE A 19 8.76 14.79 9.28
CA ILE A 19 9.60 14.59 10.47
C ILE A 19 11.07 14.49 10.07
N ASP A 20 11.97 14.47 11.04
CA ASP A 20 13.34 14.08 10.82
C ASP A 20 13.43 12.55 10.55
N TYR A 21 13.94 12.18 9.38
CA TYR A 21 14.16 10.78 8.98
C TYR A 21 15.52 10.22 9.38
N GLU A 22 16.40 11.04 9.96
CA GLU A 22 17.75 10.61 10.36
C GLU A 22 17.74 9.39 11.31
N PRO A 23 16.86 9.30 12.31
CA PRO A 23 16.79 8.11 13.17
C PRO A 23 16.43 6.83 12.40
N VAL A 24 15.56 6.92 11.37
CA VAL A 24 15.17 5.78 10.51
C VAL A 24 16.35 5.37 9.63
N MET A 25 17.04 6.33 9.03
CA MET A 25 18.22 6.10 8.19
C MET A 25 19.33 5.41 8.99
N SER A 26 19.73 5.98 10.12
CA SER A 26 20.76 5.43 11.00
C SER A 26 20.40 4.04 11.54
N MET A 27 19.14 3.77 11.81
CA MET A 27 18.68 2.44 12.20
C MET A 27 18.81 1.44 11.04
N ALA A 28 18.36 1.83 9.84
CA ALA A 28 18.41 0.98 8.66
C ALA A 28 19.84 0.67 8.19
N GLU A 29 20.78 1.58 8.36
CA GLU A 29 22.22 1.32 8.12
C GLU A 29 22.75 0.23 9.05
N ARG A 30 22.43 0.32 10.34
CA ARG A 30 22.89 -0.64 11.36
C ARG A 30 22.21 -1.99 11.29
N ILE A 31 20.96 -2.04 10.80
CA ILE A 31 20.12 -3.25 10.78
C ILE A 31 19.72 -3.55 9.33
N PRO A 32 20.48 -4.41 8.61
CA PRO A 32 20.24 -4.66 7.19
C PRO A 32 18.87 -5.27 6.85
N THR A 33 18.16 -5.80 7.85
CA THR A 33 16.81 -6.36 7.67
C THR A 33 15.68 -5.32 7.78
N VAL A 34 16.00 -4.06 8.07
CA VAL A 34 15.02 -2.96 8.13
C VAL A 34 14.82 -2.37 6.74
N GLY A 35 13.59 -2.44 6.24
CA GLY A 35 13.13 -1.78 5.03
C GLY A 35 12.27 -0.56 5.34
N LEU A 36 12.10 0.32 4.35
CA LEU A 36 11.26 1.52 4.41
C LEU A 36 10.21 1.48 3.31
N GLN A 37 8.96 1.77 3.65
CA GLN A 37 7.85 1.86 2.70
C GLN A 37 7.05 3.14 2.95
N PHE A 38 6.70 3.83 1.88
CA PHE A 38 5.83 5.00 1.93
C PHE A 38 4.45 4.70 1.34
N SER A 39 3.40 5.07 2.05
CA SER A 39 2.03 5.05 1.56
C SER A 39 1.83 6.20 0.58
N VAL A 40 1.90 5.90 -0.70
CA VAL A 40 1.73 6.85 -1.81
C VAL A 40 0.25 6.88 -2.22
N HIS A 41 -0.31 5.77 -2.66
CA HIS A 41 -1.71 5.47 -2.97
C HIS A 41 -2.35 6.31 -4.07
N GLU A 42 -1.75 7.42 -4.50
CA GLU A 42 -2.23 8.28 -5.58
C GLU A 42 -1.06 8.80 -6.42
N SER A 43 -1.32 9.15 -7.67
CA SER A 43 -0.31 9.64 -8.61
C SER A 43 -0.10 11.15 -8.56
N THR A 44 -0.92 11.89 -7.78
CA THR A 44 -0.80 13.33 -7.57
C THR A 44 -0.94 13.70 -6.10
N ASP A 45 -0.34 14.83 -5.70
CA ASP A 45 -0.40 15.32 -4.32
C ASP A 45 -1.80 15.78 -3.92
N GLU A 46 -2.60 16.28 -4.88
CA GLU A 46 -3.99 16.70 -4.67
C GLU A 46 -4.85 15.51 -4.27
N LYS A 47 -4.93 14.47 -5.11
CA LYS A 47 -5.69 13.25 -4.83
C LYS A 47 -5.18 12.55 -3.56
N ARG A 48 -3.85 12.53 -3.37
CA ARG A 48 -3.26 11.98 -2.16
C ARG A 48 -3.67 12.75 -0.91
N SER A 49 -3.87 14.05 -1.01
CA SER A 49 -4.31 14.89 0.12
C SER A 49 -5.78 14.69 0.48
N GLU A 50 -6.62 14.33 -0.49
CA GLU A 50 -7.99 13.91 -0.26
C GLU A 50 -8.05 12.56 0.48
N LEU A 51 -7.25 11.59 0.01
CA LEU A 51 -7.19 10.25 0.61
C LEU A 51 -6.52 10.24 1.98
N ILE A 52 -5.45 10.99 2.15
CA ILE A 52 -4.67 11.11 3.38
C ILE A 52 -4.73 12.57 3.86
N PRO A 53 -5.75 12.98 4.62
CA PRO A 53 -5.98 14.37 4.98
C PRO A 53 -5.02 14.92 6.04
N PHE A 54 -3.96 14.19 6.37
CA PHE A 54 -2.90 14.63 7.28
C PHE A 54 -2.07 15.74 6.64
N LYS A 55 -2.16 16.96 7.16
CA LYS A 55 -1.57 18.16 6.56
C LYS A 55 -0.04 18.17 6.60
N SER A 56 0.57 17.66 7.68
CA SER A 56 2.02 17.68 7.87
C SER A 56 2.69 16.42 7.29
N LYS A 57 2.42 16.11 6.01
CA LYS A 57 3.08 15.02 5.27
C LYS A 57 3.98 15.56 4.17
N LEU A 58 4.92 14.74 3.74
CA LEU A 58 5.75 15.01 2.58
C LEU A 58 4.92 14.92 1.30
N SER A 59 5.25 15.77 0.32
CA SER A 59 4.77 15.63 -1.07
C SER A 59 5.38 14.38 -1.72
N LEU A 60 4.83 13.96 -2.86
CA LEU A 60 5.35 12.82 -3.62
C LEU A 60 6.81 13.04 -4.05
N LYS A 61 7.15 14.26 -4.45
CA LYS A 61 8.53 14.63 -4.80
C LYS A 61 9.48 14.56 -3.60
N GLU A 62 9.05 15.02 -2.44
CA GLU A 62 9.85 14.92 -1.21
C GLU A 62 10.04 13.46 -0.77
N ILE A 63 9.02 12.61 -0.95
CA ILE A 63 9.13 11.17 -0.71
C ILE A 63 10.18 10.55 -1.63
N ALA A 64 10.19 10.92 -2.92
CA ALA A 64 11.20 10.46 -3.87
C ALA A 64 12.61 10.82 -3.38
N SER A 65 12.83 12.07 -2.96
CA SER A 65 14.14 12.51 -2.41
C SER A 65 14.55 11.75 -1.16
N VAL A 66 13.63 11.48 -0.22
CA VAL A 66 13.92 10.67 0.98
C VAL A 66 14.30 9.24 0.59
N GLY A 67 13.66 8.67 -0.44
CA GLY A 67 13.98 7.34 -0.95
C GLY A 67 15.36 7.26 -1.58
N GLU A 68 15.78 8.29 -2.33
CA GLU A 68 17.14 8.40 -2.88
C GLU A 68 18.19 8.38 -1.78
N VAL A 69 17.96 9.15 -0.70
CA VAL A 69 18.85 9.16 0.47
C VAL A 69 18.89 7.79 1.14
N PHE A 70 17.73 7.12 1.29
CA PHE A 70 17.67 5.78 1.87
C PHE A 70 18.50 4.78 1.07
N LEU A 71 18.34 4.76 -0.28
CA LEU A 71 19.13 3.90 -1.15
C LEU A 71 20.63 4.21 -1.05
N ALA A 72 21.01 5.49 -1.14
CA ALA A 72 22.41 5.91 -1.07
C ALA A 72 23.10 5.47 0.23
N ARG A 73 22.39 5.53 1.36
CA ARG A 73 22.92 5.18 2.67
C ARG A 73 22.91 3.69 2.96
N THR A 74 21.91 2.97 2.50
CA THR A 74 21.71 1.56 2.91
C THR A 74 22.03 0.56 1.80
N GLY A 75 22.17 0.99 0.55
CA GLY A 75 22.30 0.14 -0.63
C GLY A 75 21.01 -0.64 -0.96
N ARG A 76 19.87 -0.33 -0.31
CA ARG A 76 18.60 -1.03 -0.50
C ARG A 76 17.53 -0.08 -1.01
N LYS A 77 16.73 -0.55 -1.95
CA LYS A 77 15.59 0.21 -2.48
C LYS A 77 14.49 0.31 -1.41
N PRO A 78 13.96 1.50 -1.13
CA PRO A 78 12.72 1.64 -0.40
C PRO A 78 11.54 1.22 -1.28
N TYR A 79 10.38 1.05 -0.63
CA TYR A 79 9.13 0.73 -1.32
C TYR A 79 8.20 1.94 -1.33
N PHE A 80 7.42 2.08 -2.38
CA PHE A 80 6.15 2.79 -2.27
C PHE A 80 4.99 1.80 -2.32
N ASN A 81 3.94 2.06 -1.55
CA ASN A 81 2.70 1.30 -1.57
C ASN A 81 1.63 2.12 -2.30
N TYR A 82 0.94 1.46 -3.22
CA TYR A 82 -0.11 2.04 -4.04
C TYR A 82 -1.37 1.17 -3.96
N CYS A 83 -2.48 1.76 -3.51
CA CYS A 83 -3.79 1.12 -3.51
C CYS A 83 -4.45 1.39 -4.86
N ALA A 84 -4.37 0.43 -5.77
CA ALA A 84 -4.95 0.58 -7.11
C ALA A 84 -6.47 0.54 -7.04
N LYS A 85 -7.11 1.58 -7.60
CA LYS A 85 -8.55 1.76 -7.72
C LYS A 85 -8.89 2.15 -9.16
N GLU A 86 -10.18 2.15 -9.53
CA GLU A 86 -10.62 2.50 -10.87
C GLU A 86 -10.21 3.92 -11.30
N ASP A 87 -10.18 4.86 -10.35
CA ASP A 87 -9.94 6.28 -10.58
C ASP A 87 -8.46 6.70 -10.49
N ASN A 88 -7.54 5.75 -10.20
CA ASN A 88 -6.12 6.06 -10.00
C ASN A 88 -5.15 5.03 -10.60
N SER A 89 -5.61 4.11 -11.45
CA SER A 89 -4.80 3.03 -12.01
C SER A 89 -4.75 3.01 -13.55
N SER A 90 -4.86 4.19 -14.15
CA SER A 90 -4.73 4.40 -15.60
C SER A 90 -3.25 4.39 -16.05
N GLN A 91 -3.03 4.29 -17.37
CA GLN A 91 -1.70 4.46 -17.96
C GLN A 91 -1.11 5.83 -17.65
N GLU A 92 -1.95 6.86 -17.56
CA GLU A 92 -1.50 8.20 -17.20
C GLU A 92 -1.01 8.28 -15.75
N ASP A 93 -1.68 7.56 -14.83
CA ASP A 93 -1.23 7.43 -13.44
C ASP A 93 0.12 6.70 -13.37
N ALA A 94 0.29 5.61 -14.13
CA ALA A 94 1.57 4.91 -14.21
C ALA A 94 2.70 5.81 -14.74
N ASN A 95 2.42 6.64 -15.76
CA ASN A 95 3.38 7.59 -16.30
C ASN A 95 3.72 8.69 -15.28
N ARG A 96 2.74 9.18 -14.50
CA ARG A 96 3.01 10.15 -13.41
C ARG A 96 3.89 9.53 -12.32
N ILE A 97 3.60 8.29 -11.93
CA ILE A 97 4.43 7.56 -10.96
C ILE A 97 5.86 7.40 -11.48
N LEU A 98 6.05 7.01 -12.75
CA LEU A 98 7.38 6.90 -13.36
C LEU A 98 8.11 8.26 -13.40
N GLY A 99 7.40 9.35 -13.62
CA GLY A 99 7.97 10.71 -13.60
C GLY A 99 8.38 11.20 -12.21
N LEU A 100 7.84 10.61 -11.15
CA LEU A 100 8.11 10.96 -9.75
C LEU A 100 9.12 10.02 -9.09
N PHE A 101 9.00 8.72 -9.32
CA PHE A 101 9.80 7.68 -8.67
C PHE A 101 10.67 6.95 -9.68
N ASN A 102 11.98 6.94 -9.45
CA ASN A 102 12.91 6.24 -10.31
C ASN A 102 12.86 4.72 -10.01
N PRO A 103 12.64 3.84 -11.02
CA PRO A 103 12.69 2.39 -10.84
C PRO A 103 14.01 1.84 -10.32
N ASP A 104 15.13 2.55 -10.55
CA ASP A 104 16.43 2.19 -9.99
C ASP A 104 16.53 2.48 -8.50
N VAL A 105 15.67 3.34 -7.97
CA VAL A 105 15.64 3.75 -6.56
C VAL A 105 14.55 3.02 -5.79
N PHE A 106 13.37 2.82 -6.37
CA PHE A 106 12.20 2.30 -5.68
C PHE A 106 11.74 0.93 -6.20
N GLU A 107 11.13 0.17 -5.30
CA GLU A 107 10.26 -0.95 -5.63
C GLU A 107 8.80 -0.59 -5.33
N ALA A 108 7.86 -1.16 -6.09
CA ALA A 108 6.43 -0.89 -5.93
C ALA A 108 5.71 -2.04 -5.22
N THR A 109 4.93 -1.72 -4.20
CA THR A 109 3.93 -2.62 -3.62
C THR A 109 2.55 -2.18 -4.09
N ILE A 110 1.83 -3.03 -4.82
CA ILE A 110 0.48 -2.75 -5.25
C ILE A 110 -0.48 -3.50 -4.35
N SER A 111 -1.31 -2.75 -3.63
CA SER A 111 -2.27 -3.30 -2.68
C SER A 111 -3.62 -3.49 -3.34
N VAL A 112 -4.19 -4.68 -3.14
CA VAL A 112 -5.58 -4.98 -3.46
C VAL A 112 -6.48 -4.31 -2.42
N VAL A 113 -7.47 -3.55 -2.88
CA VAL A 113 -8.42 -2.84 -2.02
C VAL A 113 -9.75 -3.58 -2.02
N CYS A 114 -10.34 -3.79 -0.87
CA CYS A 114 -11.67 -4.38 -0.77
C CYS A 114 -12.75 -3.32 -1.02
N GLU A 115 -13.65 -3.56 -1.98
CA GLU A 115 -14.80 -2.70 -2.27
C GLU A 115 -16.10 -3.23 -1.66
N ARG A 116 -17.12 -2.35 -1.53
CA ARG A 116 -18.31 -2.59 -0.71
C ARG A 116 -19.59 -2.84 -1.47
N ASP A 117 -19.66 -2.49 -2.78
CA ASP A 117 -20.92 -2.33 -3.47
C ASP A 117 -21.48 -3.61 -4.08
N GLU A 118 -20.69 -4.70 -4.12
CA GLU A 118 -21.07 -6.01 -4.66
C GLU A 118 -20.91 -7.12 -3.61
N SER A 119 -21.06 -8.37 -4.02
CA SER A 119 -20.59 -9.46 -3.16
C SER A 119 -19.07 -9.28 -2.95
N ILE A 120 -18.60 -9.41 -1.73
CA ILE A 120 -17.19 -9.22 -1.38
C ILE A 120 -16.28 -10.04 -2.30
N ALA A 121 -16.66 -11.27 -2.64
CA ALA A 121 -15.89 -12.13 -3.53
C ALA A 121 -15.79 -11.56 -4.97
N ALA A 122 -16.87 -11.05 -5.55
CA ALA A 122 -16.86 -10.46 -6.90
C ALA A 122 -16.06 -9.15 -6.94
N ALA A 123 -16.24 -8.29 -5.94
CA ALA A 123 -15.48 -7.06 -5.78
C ALA A 123 -13.97 -7.34 -5.66
N ASN A 124 -13.58 -8.33 -4.88
CA ASN A 124 -12.18 -8.69 -4.70
C ASN A 124 -11.56 -9.29 -5.98
N VAL A 125 -12.30 -10.05 -6.79
CA VAL A 125 -11.79 -10.52 -8.10
C VAL A 125 -11.49 -9.32 -8.98
N ARG A 126 -12.42 -8.38 -9.12
CA ARG A 126 -12.24 -7.16 -9.92
C ARG A 126 -11.07 -6.32 -9.41
N GLN A 127 -10.94 -6.17 -8.10
CA GLN A 127 -9.84 -5.42 -7.49
C GLN A 127 -8.48 -6.08 -7.70
N ARG A 128 -8.40 -7.41 -7.68
CA ARG A 128 -7.17 -8.15 -8.01
C ARG A 128 -6.78 -7.96 -9.47
N GLU A 129 -7.73 -8.01 -10.40
CA GLU A 129 -7.47 -7.75 -11.82
C GLU A 129 -6.97 -6.33 -12.05
N LEU A 130 -7.60 -5.34 -11.42
CA LEU A 130 -7.22 -3.93 -11.52
C LEU A 130 -5.83 -3.69 -10.96
N ALA A 131 -5.53 -4.22 -9.76
CA ALA A 131 -4.21 -4.16 -9.16
C ALA A 131 -3.15 -4.87 -10.02
N GLY A 132 -3.50 -6.02 -10.62
CA GLY A 132 -2.64 -6.78 -11.54
C GLY A 132 -2.32 -6.00 -12.82
N ASN A 133 -3.31 -5.39 -13.42
CA ASN A 133 -3.13 -4.56 -14.63
C ASN A 133 -2.23 -3.36 -14.34
N PHE A 134 -2.48 -2.64 -13.26
CA PHE A 134 -1.64 -1.51 -12.86
C PHE A 134 -0.21 -1.93 -12.51
N MET A 135 -0.05 -3.05 -11.81
CA MET A 135 1.25 -3.65 -11.54
C MET A 135 2.02 -3.96 -12.83
N GLN A 136 1.35 -4.50 -13.86
CA GLN A 136 1.96 -4.79 -15.15
C GLN A 136 2.43 -3.52 -15.85
N MET A 137 1.65 -2.43 -15.81
CA MET A 137 2.08 -1.13 -16.36
C MET A 137 3.36 -0.63 -15.69
N LEU A 138 3.47 -0.75 -14.37
CA LEU A 138 4.67 -0.36 -13.64
C LEU A 138 5.87 -1.29 -13.92
N GLN A 139 5.64 -2.59 -14.14
CA GLN A 139 6.70 -3.51 -14.56
C GLN A 139 7.25 -3.15 -15.94
N ILE A 140 6.38 -2.83 -16.89
CA ILE A 140 6.78 -2.35 -18.23
C ILE A 140 7.58 -1.04 -18.11
N ALA A 141 7.23 -0.16 -17.15
CA ALA A 141 7.96 1.05 -16.84
C ALA A 141 9.30 0.80 -16.10
N GLY A 142 9.64 -0.45 -15.78
CA GLY A 142 10.93 -0.85 -15.18
C GLY A 142 10.92 -1.08 -13.67
N PHE A 143 9.80 -0.94 -12.98
CA PHE A 143 9.73 -1.19 -11.54
C PHE A 143 9.77 -2.68 -11.20
N SER A 144 10.56 -3.05 -10.20
CA SER A 144 10.35 -4.29 -9.45
C SER A 144 9.06 -4.12 -8.62
N THR A 145 8.13 -5.07 -8.75
CA THR A 145 6.80 -4.94 -8.16
C THR A 145 6.44 -6.17 -7.34
N ARG A 146 5.61 -5.97 -6.32
CA ARG A 146 4.92 -7.04 -5.61
C ARG A 146 3.45 -6.69 -5.39
N MET A 147 2.58 -7.69 -5.44
CA MET A 147 1.19 -7.52 -5.03
C MET A 147 1.05 -7.78 -3.53
N PHE A 148 0.32 -6.94 -2.84
CA PHE A 148 -0.11 -7.15 -1.48
C PHE A 148 -1.61 -7.41 -1.46
N ASP A 149 -1.95 -8.69 -1.31
CA ASP A 149 -3.32 -9.18 -1.13
C ASP A 149 -3.41 -9.73 0.29
N PRO A 150 -4.05 -9.02 1.23
CA PRO A 150 -4.08 -9.44 2.63
C PRO A 150 -4.75 -10.80 2.80
N ALA A 151 -4.07 -11.74 3.44
CA ALA A 151 -4.65 -13.04 3.77
C ALA A 151 -5.90 -12.86 4.65
N GLY A 152 -6.97 -13.58 4.31
CA GLY A 152 -8.25 -13.49 5.02
C GLY A 152 -9.11 -12.27 4.65
N GLN A 153 -8.70 -11.46 3.65
CA GLN A 153 -9.50 -10.33 3.18
C GLN A 153 -10.90 -10.77 2.74
N ASP A 154 -10.99 -11.92 2.07
CA ASP A 154 -12.25 -12.51 1.63
C ASP A 154 -13.09 -13.05 2.80
N ASP A 155 -12.44 -13.47 3.89
CA ASP A 155 -13.08 -14.07 5.06
C ASP A 155 -13.59 -13.01 6.06
N ILE A 156 -12.81 -11.95 6.27
CA ILE A 156 -13.11 -10.91 7.27
C ILE A 156 -13.63 -9.60 6.66
N GLY A 157 -13.66 -9.53 5.31
CA GLY A 157 -14.24 -8.40 4.58
C GLY A 157 -13.41 -7.13 4.61
N GLY A 158 -12.09 -7.24 4.51
CA GLY A 158 -11.24 -6.07 4.34
C GLY A 158 -9.83 -6.24 4.83
N GLY A 159 -8.95 -5.41 4.29
CA GLY A 159 -7.56 -5.28 4.70
C GLY A 159 -7.34 -4.24 5.78
N CYS A 160 -6.07 -3.93 6.04
CA CYS A 160 -5.66 -2.90 6.98
C CYS A 160 -6.32 -1.55 6.66
N GLY A 161 -6.97 -0.95 7.64
CA GLY A 161 -7.70 0.33 7.51
C GLY A 161 -9.13 0.21 6.99
N GLN A 162 -9.54 -0.95 6.47
CA GLN A 162 -10.90 -1.17 5.95
C GLN A 162 -11.80 -1.94 6.90
N LEU A 163 -11.23 -2.73 7.80
CA LEU A 163 -11.94 -3.71 8.63
C LEU A 163 -13.10 -3.11 9.42
N TRP A 164 -12.91 -1.93 10.02
CA TRP A 164 -13.97 -1.28 10.79
C TRP A 164 -15.18 -0.94 9.91
N PHE A 165 -14.95 -0.37 8.75
CA PHE A 165 -16.02 0.02 7.83
C PHE A 165 -16.78 -1.19 7.28
N VAL A 166 -16.08 -2.28 6.98
CA VAL A 166 -16.69 -3.51 6.48
C VAL A 166 -17.51 -4.18 7.58
N GLN A 167 -16.99 -4.23 8.80
CA GLN A 167 -17.73 -4.77 9.94
C GLN A 167 -18.97 -3.93 10.26
N ASP A 168 -18.88 -2.61 10.21
CA ASP A 168 -20.05 -1.73 10.39
C ASP A 168 -21.09 -1.93 9.28
N TRP A 169 -20.65 -2.00 8.01
CA TRP A 169 -21.53 -2.30 6.90
C TRP A 169 -22.23 -3.65 7.05
N MET A 170 -21.50 -4.69 7.46
CA MET A 170 -22.05 -6.03 7.67
C MET A 170 -23.09 -6.07 8.78
N LYS A 171 -22.87 -5.36 9.87
CA LYS A 171 -23.85 -5.22 10.97
C LYS A 171 -25.15 -4.56 10.48
N ASN A 172 -25.03 -3.58 9.61
CA ASN A 172 -26.16 -2.83 9.07
C ASN A 172 -26.83 -3.52 7.86
N ASN A 173 -26.20 -4.54 7.26
CA ASN A 173 -26.69 -5.29 6.10
C ASN A 173 -26.54 -6.81 6.27
N PRO A 174 -27.13 -7.41 7.30
CA PRO A 174 -26.86 -8.82 7.66
C PRO A 174 -27.25 -9.82 6.57
N ASP A 175 -28.29 -9.55 5.79
CA ASP A 175 -28.74 -10.45 4.72
C ASP A 175 -27.83 -10.39 3.49
N LYS A 176 -27.27 -9.23 3.18
CA LYS A 176 -26.26 -9.06 2.13
C LYS A 176 -24.91 -9.65 2.55
N ALA A 177 -24.53 -9.45 3.80
CA ALA A 177 -23.32 -10.02 4.38
C ALA A 177 -23.32 -11.55 4.30
N LYS A 178 -24.44 -12.22 4.63
CA LYS A 178 -24.59 -13.68 4.52
C LYS A 178 -24.46 -14.21 3.10
N LYS A 179 -24.81 -13.42 2.08
CA LYS A 179 -24.72 -13.80 0.67
C LYS A 179 -23.34 -13.56 0.07
N SER A 180 -22.59 -12.62 0.63
CA SER A 180 -21.29 -12.18 0.09
C SER A 180 -20.11 -12.96 0.64
N VAL A 181 -20.32 -13.77 1.68
CA VAL A 181 -19.25 -14.49 2.36
C VAL A 181 -19.43 -15.97 2.13
N GLY A 182 -18.52 -16.55 1.36
CA GLY A 182 -18.34 -18.00 1.37
C GLY A 182 -17.84 -18.41 2.75
N PHE A 183 -18.45 -19.40 3.33
CA PHE A 183 -18.12 -20.12 4.57
C PHE A 183 -17.10 -19.43 5.52
N GLY A 184 -17.58 -18.87 6.60
CA GLY A 184 -16.76 -18.67 7.80
C GLY A 184 -16.64 -17.27 8.38
N MET A 185 -17.30 -16.24 7.85
CA MET A 185 -17.25 -14.93 8.49
C MET A 185 -18.04 -14.88 9.79
N ASN A 186 -17.33 -14.78 10.89
CA ASN A 186 -17.90 -14.42 12.17
C ASN A 186 -17.88 -12.91 12.33
N VAL A 187 -19.06 -12.30 12.50
CA VAL A 187 -19.14 -10.91 12.95
C VAL A 187 -18.50 -10.84 14.32
N VAL A 188 -17.41 -10.08 14.44
CA VAL A 188 -16.79 -9.82 15.75
C VAL A 188 -17.70 -8.85 16.50
N HIS A 189 -18.21 -9.27 17.64
CA HIS A 189 -19.07 -8.48 18.54
C HIS A 189 -18.26 -7.59 19.45
#